data_36d244e3060580e53700734381a44e5e
#
_entry.id   36d244e3060580e53700734381a44e5e
#
_cell.length_a   1.000
_cell.length_b   1.000
_cell.length_c   1.000
_cell.angle_alpha   90.00
_cell.angle_beta   90.00
_cell.angle_gamma   90.00
#
_symmetry.space_group_name_H-M   'P 1'
#
loop_
_entity.id
_entity.type
_entity.pdbx_description
1 polymer ?
#
loop_
_entity_poly.entity_id
_entity_poly.type
_entity_poly.pdbx_seq_one_letter_code
_entity_poly.pdbx_strand_id
1 'polypeptide(L)'
;MTLDDLDELWRALDRIATTPRLLVACDFDGGLAPDLGDPDDARAEQLSSEALNILLALRDTTVAVVSRRDPEQVAQLMRLSGAKGGLRHVGPQHVDGLRDEVDATGVIRVSAVDERPQPLRPGDLAITVLNDGPADGVPGYVVADTEDVAEVLEEVARLRRGT
;
A
#
# COMPACT_ATOMS: atom_id res chain seq x y z
N MET A 1 11.98 -10.71 9.93
CA MET A 1 10.89 -10.31 10.84
C MET A 1 10.66 -11.42 11.86
N THR A 2 10.59 -11.10 13.12
CA THR A 2 10.31 -12.09 14.17
C THR A 2 8.81 -12.32 14.28
N LEU A 3 8.40 -13.41 14.96
CA LEU A 3 6.97 -13.69 15.21
C LEU A 3 6.31 -12.55 16.00
N ASP A 4 7.04 -11.93 16.92
CA ASP A 4 6.51 -10.82 17.71
C ASP A 4 6.24 -9.59 16.83
N ASP A 5 7.12 -9.30 15.87
CA ASP A 5 6.94 -8.19 14.94
C ASP A 5 5.73 -8.43 14.03
N LEU A 6 5.51 -9.67 13.62
CA LEU A 6 4.37 -10.04 12.81
C LEU A 6 3.05 -9.84 13.59
N ASP A 7 3.03 -10.29 14.85
CA ASP A 7 1.86 -10.10 15.71
C ASP A 7 1.55 -8.62 15.94
N GLU A 8 2.57 -7.80 16.13
CA GLU A 8 2.40 -6.35 16.26
C GLU A 8 1.82 -5.74 15.00
N LEU A 9 2.32 -6.16 13.83
CA LEU A 9 1.79 -5.69 12.55
C LEU A 9 0.30 -6.05 12.41
N TRP A 10 -0.06 -7.31 12.70
CA TRP A 10 -1.46 -7.74 12.60
C TRP A 10 -2.37 -6.95 13.54
N ARG A 11 -1.91 -6.65 14.77
CA ARG A 11 -2.68 -5.82 15.71
C ARG A 11 -2.81 -4.38 15.20
N ALA A 12 -1.76 -3.84 14.59
CA ALA A 12 -1.81 -2.51 14.01
C ALA A 12 -2.81 -2.44 12.85
N LEU A 13 -2.85 -3.48 12.02
CA LEU A 13 -3.83 -3.57 10.93
C LEU A 13 -5.26 -3.65 11.47
N ASP A 14 -5.48 -4.44 12.52
CA ASP A 14 -6.78 -4.51 13.20
C ASP A 14 -7.27 -3.13 13.64
N ARG A 15 -6.38 -2.35 14.24
CA ARG A 15 -6.74 -1.01 14.72
C ARG A 15 -7.04 -0.03 13.58
N ILE A 16 -6.16 0.01 12.58
CA ILE A 16 -6.31 1.00 11.51
C ILE A 16 -7.46 0.67 10.58
N ALA A 17 -7.80 -0.61 10.44
CA ALA A 17 -8.91 -1.04 9.58
C ALA A 17 -10.27 -0.52 10.06
N THR A 18 -10.39 -0.10 11.32
CA THR A 18 -11.62 0.46 11.88
C THR A 18 -11.68 1.98 11.80
N THR A 19 -10.66 2.63 11.25
CA THR A 19 -10.65 4.10 11.13
C THR A 19 -11.82 4.57 10.25
N PRO A 20 -12.44 5.73 10.55
CA PRO A 20 -13.60 6.20 9.78
C PRO A 20 -13.31 6.37 8.29
N ARG A 21 -12.16 6.98 7.93
CA ARG A 21 -11.78 7.18 6.53
C ARG A 21 -10.36 6.68 6.32
N LEU A 22 -10.22 5.61 5.56
CA LEU A 22 -8.93 4.96 5.34
C LEU A 22 -8.35 5.31 3.98
N LEU A 23 -7.07 5.68 3.97
CA LEU A 23 -6.29 5.81 2.74
C LEU A 23 -5.23 4.72 2.74
N VAL A 24 -5.21 3.91 1.70
CA VAL A 24 -4.16 2.90 1.46
C VAL A 24 -3.33 3.38 0.28
N ALA A 25 -2.09 3.78 0.55
CA ALA A 25 -1.19 4.32 -0.46
C ALA A 25 0.02 3.41 -0.60
N CYS A 26 0.16 2.78 -1.76
CA CYS A 26 1.19 1.76 -2.01
C CYS A 26 2.07 2.16 -3.18
N ASP A 27 3.39 2.07 -3.00
CA ASP A 27 4.33 2.19 -4.10
C ASP A 27 4.04 1.10 -5.14
N PHE A 28 4.06 1.47 -6.42
CA PHE A 28 3.90 0.48 -7.48
C PHE A 28 5.17 -0.37 -7.61
N ASP A 29 6.30 0.27 -7.93
CA ASP A 29 7.58 -0.43 -8.09
C ASP A 29 8.14 -0.81 -6.72
N GLY A 30 8.36 -2.11 -6.51
CA GLY A 30 8.89 -2.64 -5.26
C GLY A 30 7.87 -2.80 -4.13
N GLY A 31 6.64 -2.35 -4.33
CA GLY A 31 5.54 -2.53 -3.38
C GLY A 31 4.49 -3.48 -3.94
N LEU A 32 3.76 -3.02 -4.96
CA LEU A 32 2.73 -3.83 -5.61
C LEU A 32 3.32 -4.75 -6.68
N ALA A 33 4.36 -4.31 -7.37
CA ALA A 33 5.01 -5.06 -8.44
C ALA A 33 6.46 -5.33 -8.09
N PRO A 34 6.94 -6.58 -8.24
CA PRO A 34 8.35 -6.87 -8.02
C PRO A 34 9.23 -6.20 -9.07
N ASP A 35 10.45 -5.82 -8.67
CA ASP A 35 11.44 -5.27 -9.59
C ASP A 35 12.12 -6.44 -10.32
N LEU A 36 11.77 -6.63 -11.59
CA LEU A 36 12.31 -7.71 -12.42
C LEU A 36 13.41 -7.22 -13.35
N GLY A 37 13.91 -6.01 -13.15
CA GLY A 37 15.00 -5.45 -13.96
C GLY A 37 14.53 -4.70 -15.20
N ASP A 38 13.50 -5.17 -15.88
CA ASP A 38 12.91 -4.46 -17.02
C ASP A 38 11.61 -3.79 -16.60
N PRO A 39 11.55 -2.44 -16.63
CA PRO A 39 10.35 -1.71 -16.22
C PRO A 39 9.10 -2.08 -17.02
N ASP A 40 9.26 -2.52 -18.27
CA ASP A 40 8.11 -2.88 -19.11
C ASP A 40 7.52 -4.24 -18.71
N ASP A 41 8.29 -5.07 -18.00
CA ASP A 41 7.81 -6.37 -17.50
C ASP A 41 7.18 -6.28 -16.11
N ALA A 42 7.21 -5.12 -15.48
CA ALA A 42 6.62 -4.96 -14.14
C ALA A 42 5.12 -5.27 -14.17
N ARG A 43 4.67 -6.06 -13.21
CA ARG A 43 3.25 -6.40 -13.04
C ARG A 43 2.94 -6.47 -11.56
N ALA A 44 1.83 -5.90 -11.15
CA ALA A 44 1.38 -6.02 -9.77
C ALA A 44 1.12 -7.49 -9.43
N GLU A 45 1.38 -7.86 -8.17
CA GLU A 45 0.99 -9.17 -7.67
C GLU A 45 -0.53 -9.32 -7.82
N GLN A 46 -0.97 -10.49 -8.29
CA GLN A 46 -2.39 -10.73 -8.54
C GLN A 46 -3.22 -10.57 -7.26
N LEU A 47 -2.73 -11.13 -6.16
CA LEU A 47 -3.45 -11.05 -4.88
C LEU A 47 -3.52 -9.61 -4.35
N SER A 48 -2.49 -8.80 -4.62
CA SER A 48 -2.54 -7.37 -4.29
C SER A 48 -3.61 -6.66 -5.09
N SER A 49 -3.67 -6.92 -6.40
CA SER A 49 -4.70 -6.32 -7.26
C SER A 49 -6.10 -6.72 -6.82
N GLU A 50 -6.31 -7.99 -6.46
CA GLU A 50 -7.59 -8.48 -5.96
C GLU A 50 -7.99 -7.78 -4.66
N ALA A 51 -7.04 -7.65 -3.72
CA ALA A 51 -7.29 -6.97 -2.45
C ALA A 51 -7.63 -5.50 -2.67
N LEU A 52 -6.91 -4.82 -3.56
CA LEU A 52 -7.17 -3.42 -3.87
C LEU A 52 -8.54 -3.23 -4.54
N ASN A 53 -8.96 -4.16 -5.39
CA ASN A 53 -10.31 -4.15 -5.96
C ASN A 53 -11.38 -4.21 -4.87
N ILE A 54 -11.20 -5.06 -3.87
CA ILE A 54 -12.12 -5.14 -2.75
C ILE A 54 -12.15 -3.81 -2.00
N LEU A 55 -10.98 -3.25 -1.69
CA LEU A 55 -10.89 -1.98 -0.96
C LEU A 55 -11.53 -0.83 -1.73
N LEU A 56 -11.36 -0.78 -3.05
CA LEU A 56 -11.96 0.25 -3.89
C LEU A 56 -13.48 0.24 -3.85
N ALA A 57 -14.08 -0.91 -3.58
CA ALA A 57 -15.54 -1.05 -3.49
C ALA A 57 -16.10 -0.72 -2.11
N LEU A 58 -15.24 -0.51 -1.11
CA LEU A 58 -15.68 -0.25 0.25
C LEU A 58 -15.89 1.24 0.51
N ARG A 59 -16.85 1.55 1.38
CA ARG A 59 -17.15 2.94 1.77
C ARG A 59 -16.00 3.55 2.55
N ASP A 60 -15.81 4.84 2.37
CA ASP A 60 -14.84 5.64 3.13
C ASP A 60 -13.42 5.03 3.09
N THR A 61 -13.10 4.42 1.95
CA THR A 61 -11.80 3.79 1.71
C THR A 61 -11.26 4.28 0.37
N THR A 62 -10.08 4.89 0.41
CA THR A 62 -9.41 5.41 -0.78
C THR A 62 -8.15 4.59 -1.01
N VAL A 63 -7.92 4.19 -2.26
CA VAL A 63 -6.70 3.47 -2.66
C VAL A 63 -5.91 4.34 -3.62
N ALA A 64 -4.62 4.50 -3.33
CA ALA A 64 -3.71 5.25 -4.17
C ALA A 64 -2.51 4.39 -4.55
N VAL A 65 -2.11 4.49 -5.80
CA VAL A 65 -0.84 3.94 -6.28
C VAL A 65 0.14 5.09 -6.35
N VAL A 66 1.29 4.92 -5.72
CA VAL A 66 2.35 5.92 -5.68
C VAL A 66 3.40 5.55 -6.71
N SER A 67 3.59 6.39 -7.70
CA SER A 67 4.50 6.09 -8.80
C SER A 67 4.86 7.37 -9.55
N ARG A 68 6.08 7.38 -10.13
CA ARG A 68 6.52 8.42 -11.07
C ARG A 68 6.22 8.03 -12.51
N ARG A 69 5.69 6.82 -12.73
CA ARG A 69 5.32 6.36 -14.07
C ARG A 69 4.07 7.09 -14.56
N ASP A 70 3.86 7.04 -15.87
CA ASP A 70 2.63 7.53 -16.49
C ASP A 70 1.41 6.78 -15.92
N PRO A 71 0.32 7.50 -15.53
CA PRO A 71 -0.87 6.84 -14.97
C PRO A 71 -1.47 5.77 -15.86
N GLU A 72 -1.47 5.96 -17.18
CA GLU A 72 -2.00 4.96 -18.11
C GLU A 72 -1.15 3.69 -18.10
N GLN A 73 0.16 3.83 -18.00
CA GLN A 73 1.07 2.69 -17.92
C GLN A 73 0.81 1.89 -16.64
N VAL A 74 0.68 2.58 -15.51
CA VAL A 74 0.40 1.95 -14.23
C VAL A 74 -0.94 1.22 -14.27
N ALA A 75 -1.96 1.84 -14.83
CA ALA A 75 -3.29 1.22 -14.95
C ALA A 75 -3.24 -0.10 -15.71
N GLN A 76 -2.45 -0.17 -16.78
CA GLN A 76 -2.27 -1.40 -17.57
C GLN A 76 -1.53 -2.48 -16.77
N LEU A 77 -0.55 -2.09 -15.96
CA LEU A 77 0.29 -3.01 -15.21
C LEU A 77 -0.36 -3.51 -13.92
N MET A 78 -1.40 -2.84 -13.43
CA MET A 78 -2.05 -3.15 -12.17
C MET A 78 -2.97 -4.37 -12.21
N ARG A 79 -3.35 -4.85 -13.37
CA ARG A 79 -4.28 -5.98 -13.50
C ARG A 79 -5.62 -5.77 -12.81
N LEU A 80 -6.07 -4.51 -12.72
CA LEU A 80 -7.36 -4.22 -12.10
C LEU A 80 -8.45 -4.25 -13.16
N SER A 81 -9.46 -5.09 -12.96
CA SER A 81 -10.63 -5.12 -13.83
C SER A 81 -11.77 -4.36 -13.16
N GLY A 82 -12.36 -3.42 -13.88
CA GLY A 82 -13.54 -2.70 -13.40
C GLY A 82 -13.28 -1.62 -12.37
N ALA A 83 -12.04 -1.32 -12.03
CA ALA A 83 -11.69 -0.31 -11.04
C ALA A 83 -11.60 1.10 -11.63
N LYS A 84 -12.27 1.35 -12.72
CA LYS A 84 -12.21 2.63 -13.42
C LYS A 84 -12.74 3.76 -12.55
N GLY A 85 -11.91 4.77 -12.33
CA GLY A 85 -12.31 5.99 -11.64
C GLY A 85 -12.17 5.97 -10.12
N GLY A 86 -11.93 4.80 -9.49
CA GLY A 86 -11.73 4.71 -8.05
C GLY A 86 -10.27 4.81 -7.63
N LEU A 87 -9.39 4.24 -8.42
CA LEU A 87 -7.97 4.20 -8.10
C LEU A 87 -7.34 5.58 -8.32
N ARG A 88 -6.65 6.07 -7.30
CA ARG A 88 -5.92 7.34 -7.39
C ARG A 88 -4.46 7.06 -7.76
N HIS A 89 -3.89 7.93 -8.57
CA HIS A 89 -2.48 7.86 -8.93
C HIS A 89 -1.80 9.15 -8.46
N VAL A 90 -0.75 9.03 -7.64
CA VAL A 90 -0.04 10.19 -7.11
C VAL A 90 1.46 9.96 -7.16
N GLY A 91 2.22 11.05 -7.28
CA GLY A 91 3.66 11.01 -7.07
C GLY A 91 3.99 10.88 -5.59
N PRO A 92 5.21 10.41 -5.24
CA PRO A 92 5.58 10.21 -3.84
C PRO A 92 5.41 11.45 -2.97
N GLN A 93 5.64 12.64 -3.51
CA GLN A 93 5.55 13.89 -2.77
C GLN A 93 4.12 14.40 -2.58
N HIS A 94 3.13 13.72 -3.18
CA HIS A 94 1.73 14.19 -3.17
C HIS A 94 0.81 13.35 -2.29
N VAL A 95 1.35 12.39 -1.53
CA VAL A 95 0.54 11.52 -0.67
C VAL A 95 -0.15 12.33 0.42
N ASP A 96 0.54 13.28 1.04
CA ASP A 96 -0.06 14.14 2.09
C ASP A 96 -1.18 15.01 1.52
N GLY A 97 -1.01 15.51 0.31
CA GLY A 97 -2.07 16.28 -0.36
C GLY A 97 -3.31 15.45 -0.59
N LEU A 98 -3.14 14.21 -1.02
CA LEU A 98 -4.27 13.29 -1.19
C LEU A 98 -4.95 12.98 0.14
N ARG A 99 -4.16 12.77 1.20
CA ARG A 99 -4.69 12.56 2.54
C ARG A 99 -5.67 13.68 2.92
N ASP A 100 -5.25 14.92 2.70
CA ASP A 100 -6.07 16.09 3.04
C ASP A 100 -7.30 16.18 2.13
N GLU A 101 -7.14 15.88 0.84
CA GLU A 101 -8.23 15.91 -0.13
C GLU A 101 -9.36 14.94 0.25
N VAL A 102 -9.01 13.72 0.66
CA VAL A 102 -10.00 12.69 1.02
C VAL A 102 -10.35 12.72 2.51
N ASP A 103 -9.74 13.59 3.28
CA ASP A 103 -9.99 13.75 4.72
C ASP A 103 -9.75 12.44 5.47
N ALA A 104 -8.64 11.77 5.17
CA ALA A 104 -8.33 10.47 5.75
C ALA A 104 -8.03 10.58 7.24
N THR A 105 -8.63 9.70 8.02
CA THR A 105 -8.40 9.62 9.48
C THR A 105 -7.31 8.60 9.81
N GLY A 106 -6.94 7.74 8.85
CA GLY A 106 -5.83 6.82 8.98
C GLY A 106 -5.23 6.51 7.63
N VAL A 107 -3.93 6.31 7.58
CA VAL A 107 -3.20 6.01 6.33
C VAL A 107 -2.36 4.76 6.54
N ILE A 108 -2.46 3.82 5.61
CA ILE A 108 -1.51 2.72 5.46
C ILE A 108 -0.61 3.09 4.30
N ARG A 109 0.68 3.30 4.58
CA ARG A 109 1.66 3.67 3.57
C ARG A 109 2.62 2.50 3.35
N VAL A 110 2.57 1.90 2.16
CA VAL A 110 3.49 0.83 1.76
C VAL A 110 4.54 1.44 0.83
N SER A 111 5.80 1.39 1.24
CA SER A 111 6.90 2.02 0.52
C SER A 111 8.03 1.03 0.27
N ALA A 112 8.68 1.13 -0.89
CA ALA A 112 9.94 0.44 -1.13
C ALA A 112 11.05 1.08 -0.28
N VAL A 113 12.07 0.28 0.08
CA VAL A 113 13.11 0.70 1.02
C VAL A 113 13.93 1.90 0.55
N ASP A 114 14.07 2.07 -0.76
CA ASP A 114 14.82 3.17 -1.34
C ASP A 114 14.02 4.47 -1.47
N GLU A 115 12.73 4.43 -1.19
CA GLU A 115 11.91 5.63 -1.16
C GLU A 115 11.99 6.28 0.22
N ARG A 116 12.09 7.62 0.27
CA ARG A 116 12.10 8.32 1.55
C ARG A 116 10.73 8.24 2.19
N PRO A 117 10.65 7.79 3.45
CA PRO A 117 9.37 7.73 4.13
C PRO A 117 8.76 9.12 4.25
N GLN A 118 7.49 9.24 3.92
CA GLN A 118 6.73 10.45 4.15
C GLN A 118 6.48 10.61 5.65
N PRO A 119 6.46 11.84 6.18
CA PRO A 119 6.08 12.04 7.58
C PRO A 119 4.67 11.51 7.81
N LEU A 120 4.55 10.59 8.76
CA LEU A 120 3.25 10.03 9.13
C LEU A 120 2.74 10.70 10.39
N ARG A 121 1.42 10.80 10.50
CA ARG A 121 0.76 11.32 11.70
C ARG A 121 0.57 10.19 12.69
N PRO A 122 0.41 10.49 13.99
CA PRO A 122 0.09 9.45 14.97
C PRO A 122 -1.13 8.65 14.54
N GLY A 123 -1.04 7.33 14.65
CA GLY A 123 -2.10 6.42 14.24
C GLY A 123 -1.96 5.89 12.82
N ASP A 124 -1.11 6.49 12.01
CA ASP A 124 -0.83 5.96 10.67
C ASP A 124 0.09 4.75 10.75
N LEU A 125 0.08 3.94 9.70
CA LEU A 125 0.85 2.72 9.63
C LEU A 125 1.81 2.78 8.44
N ALA A 126 3.11 2.69 8.74
CA ALA A 126 4.14 2.63 7.70
C ALA A 126 4.63 1.19 7.57
N ILE A 127 4.63 0.69 6.34
CA ILE A 127 5.14 -0.63 5.99
C ILE A 127 6.20 -0.44 4.91
N THR A 128 7.42 -0.90 5.17
CA THR A 128 8.51 -0.80 4.21
C THR A 128 8.82 -2.17 3.64
N VAL A 129 8.94 -2.27 2.33
CA VAL A 129 9.25 -3.51 1.62
C VAL A 129 10.75 -3.52 1.36
N LEU A 130 11.45 -4.53 1.92
CA LEU A 130 12.91 -4.57 1.86
C LEU A 130 13.44 -4.98 0.48
N ASN A 131 12.81 -5.92 -0.18
CA ASN A 131 13.24 -6.43 -1.49
C ASN A 131 14.75 -6.77 -1.51
N ASP A 132 15.18 -7.59 -0.54
CA ASP A 132 16.58 -7.99 -0.32
C ASP A 132 17.49 -6.89 0.21
N GLY A 133 16.94 -5.71 0.53
CA GLY A 133 17.71 -4.64 1.15
C GLY A 133 17.86 -4.82 2.66
N PRO A 134 18.73 -4.02 3.30
CA PRO A 134 18.93 -4.11 4.75
C PRO A 134 17.75 -3.50 5.51
N ALA A 135 17.45 -4.10 6.67
CA ALA A 135 16.37 -3.63 7.55
C ALA A 135 16.83 -2.54 8.51
N ASP A 136 18.13 -2.33 8.66
CA ASP A 136 18.69 -1.41 9.66
C ASP A 136 18.26 0.04 9.40
N GLY A 137 17.76 0.69 10.44
CA GLY A 137 17.38 2.10 10.38
C GLY A 137 16.07 2.37 9.65
N VAL A 138 15.31 1.35 9.28
CA VAL A 138 14.03 1.51 8.61
C VAL A 138 12.93 1.73 9.64
N PRO A 139 12.20 2.86 9.59
CA PRO A 139 11.11 3.10 10.55
C PRO A 139 9.87 2.30 10.21
N GLY A 140 9.08 2.00 11.24
CA GLY A 140 7.81 1.30 11.09
C GLY A 140 8.00 -0.20 10.94
N TYR A 141 7.00 -0.85 10.34
CA TYR A 141 7.03 -2.29 10.10
C TYR A 141 7.72 -2.59 8.78
N VAL A 142 8.37 -3.76 8.71
CA VAL A 142 9.07 -4.18 7.49
C VAL A 142 8.51 -5.52 7.03
N VAL A 143 8.44 -5.68 5.71
CA VAL A 143 8.11 -6.95 5.07
C VAL A 143 9.18 -7.28 4.03
N ALA A 144 9.32 -8.54 3.67
CA ALA A 144 10.43 -8.97 2.85
C ALA A 144 10.29 -8.60 1.38
N ASP A 145 9.10 -8.78 0.82
CA ASP A 145 8.90 -8.66 -0.62
C ASP A 145 7.45 -8.30 -0.97
N THR A 146 7.17 -8.22 -2.28
CA THR A 146 5.84 -7.86 -2.79
C THR A 146 4.78 -8.93 -2.52
N GLU A 147 5.18 -10.19 -2.31
CA GLU A 147 4.24 -11.25 -1.91
C GLU A 147 3.74 -11.00 -0.49
N ASP A 148 4.62 -10.57 0.40
CA ASP A 148 4.22 -10.18 1.77
C ASP A 148 3.28 -8.99 1.75
N VAL A 149 3.49 -8.03 0.85
CA VAL A 149 2.57 -6.90 0.67
C VAL A 149 1.18 -7.41 0.30
N ALA A 150 1.11 -8.39 -0.59
CA ALA A 150 -0.17 -8.97 -0.99
C ALA A 150 -0.90 -9.56 0.22
N GLU A 151 -0.20 -10.27 1.09
CA GLU A 151 -0.79 -10.83 2.31
C GLU A 151 -1.32 -9.72 3.24
N VAL A 152 -0.56 -8.63 3.39
CA VAL A 152 -0.99 -7.50 4.20
C VAL A 152 -2.26 -6.88 3.62
N LEU A 153 -2.28 -6.64 2.31
CA LEU A 153 -3.44 -6.04 1.65
C LEU A 153 -4.68 -6.93 1.72
N GLU A 154 -4.52 -8.24 1.59
CA GLU A 154 -5.62 -9.19 1.77
C GLU A 154 -6.21 -9.08 3.19
N GLU A 155 -5.34 -8.99 4.19
CA GLU A 155 -5.79 -8.85 5.58
C GLU A 155 -6.52 -7.53 5.81
N VAL A 156 -6.00 -6.43 5.26
CA VAL A 156 -6.66 -5.11 5.35
C VAL A 156 -8.06 -5.18 4.72
N ALA A 157 -8.15 -5.78 3.53
CA ALA A 157 -9.43 -5.92 2.84
C ALA A 157 -10.41 -6.75 3.65
N ARG A 158 -9.95 -7.86 4.23
CA ARG A 158 -10.78 -8.74 5.06
C ARG A 158 -11.30 -8.00 6.31
N LEU A 159 -10.41 -7.30 7.00
CA LEU A 159 -10.75 -6.57 8.22
C LEU A 159 -11.69 -5.41 7.92
N ARG A 160 -11.40 -4.66 6.86
CA ARG A 160 -12.20 -3.47 6.50
C ARG A 160 -13.61 -3.86 6.08
N ARG A 161 -13.77 -4.99 5.39
CA ARG A 161 -15.09 -5.51 5.00
C ARG A 161 -15.94 -5.90 6.20
N GLY A 162 -15.31 -6.34 7.29
CA GLY A 162 -16.00 -6.76 8.50
C GLY A 162 -16.43 -5.62 9.43
N THR A 163 -16.05 -4.40 9.10
CA THR A 163 -16.39 -3.24 9.94
C THR A 163 -17.70 -2.57 9.54
#